data_cee6791663ee10f62a1a714c4d44b80d
#
_entry.id   cee6791663ee10f62a1a714c4d44b80d
#
_cell.length_a   1.000
_cell.length_b   1.000
_cell.length_c   1.000
_cell.angle_alpha   90.00
_cell.angle_beta   90.00
_cell.angle_gamma   90.00
#
_symmetry.space_group_name_H-M   'P 1'
#
loop_
_entity.id
_entity.type
_entity.pdbx_description
1 polymer ?
#
loop_
_entity_poly.entity_id
_entity_poly.type
_entity_poly.pdbx_seq_one_letter_code
_entity_poly.pdbx_strand_id
1 'polypeptide(L)'
;MLEFQRDFELLSGMKLAFADELGLGNDLWRDQLPLCAAMNASEAGREMCARCRHALLSIAGDHSSCTICDAGLNEVAIPLNISGIKAGYFMFGGTVPTPPNRQTIQKAGHLLKKNGVGIHDRDLEILLSQTPIVPAETLAAYERIVHLAVKQIAMKITDQLVNPEVAMPLSVIKACGYIHAHALVDNINLGEVARHCGVSVGHLSRLFHHATGLTFREYLTQVRIEHAKSLLNRSGKSVTEIAYESGFQSLSQFHRVFRKVYGASPGGMRSKSKP
;
A
#
# COMPACT_ATOMS: atom_id res chain seq x y z
N MET A 1 -5.60 9.80 -8.98
CA MET A 1 -5.49 8.83 -7.86
C MET A 1 -4.45 9.24 -6.84
N LEU A 2 -3.19 9.51 -7.23
CA LEU A 2 -2.12 9.93 -6.31
C LEU A 2 -2.41 11.25 -5.56
N GLU A 3 -3.04 12.22 -6.19
CA GLU A 3 -3.45 13.49 -5.53
C GLU A 3 -4.47 13.23 -4.44
N PHE A 4 -5.51 12.45 -4.72
CA PHE A 4 -6.52 12.09 -3.72
C PHE A 4 -5.93 11.34 -2.52
N GLN A 5 -5.01 10.39 -2.75
CA GLN A 5 -4.33 9.68 -1.65
C GLN A 5 -3.53 10.64 -0.78
N ARG A 6 -2.80 11.57 -1.40
CA ARG A 6 -2.02 12.59 -0.69
C ARG A 6 -2.92 13.54 0.10
N ASP A 7 -4.00 14.02 -0.50
CA ASP A 7 -4.92 14.94 0.15
C ASP A 7 -5.66 14.26 1.32
N PHE A 8 -6.03 12.99 1.15
CA PHE A 8 -6.58 12.18 2.24
C PHE A 8 -5.57 12.03 3.39
N GLU A 9 -4.30 11.74 3.09
CA GLU A 9 -3.23 11.64 4.10
C GLU A 9 -3.03 12.97 4.84
N LEU A 10 -3.05 14.08 4.14
CA LEU A 10 -2.91 15.42 4.75
C LEU A 10 -4.09 15.75 5.69
N LEU A 11 -5.31 15.39 5.31
CA LEU A 11 -6.52 15.69 6.08
C LEU A 11 -6.72 14.76 7.27
N SER A 12 -6.43 13.47 7.10
CA SER A 12 -6.75 12.43 8.08
C SER A 12 -5.56 12.00 8.94
N GLY A 13 -4.34 12.28 8.49
CA GLY A 13 -3.13 11.69 9.06
C GLY A 13 -2.97 10.19 8.78
N MET A 14 -3.92 9.58 8.06
CA MET A 14 -3.90 8.16 7.70
C MET A 14 -3.50 7.99 6.24
N LYS A 15 -2.78 6.91 5.94
CA LYS A 15 -2.49 6.55 4.56
C LYS A 15 -3.63 5.80 3.91
N LEU A 16 -3.88 6.13 2.65
CA LEU A 16 -4.80 5.43 1.78
C LEU A 16 -4.00 4.56 0.82
N ALA A 17 -4.09 3.25 0.98
CA ALA A 17 -3.43 2.27 0.12
C ALA A 17 -4.43 1.62 -0.83
N PHE A 18 -3.94 1.10 -1.96
CA PHE A 18 -4.71 0.26 -2.86
C PHE A 18 -4.17 -1.17 -2.80
N ALA A 19 -5.07 -2.14 -2.67
CA ALA A 19 -4.78 -3.57 -2.72
C ALA A 19 -5.57 -4.20 -3.87
N ASP A 20 -5.00 -5.20 -4.54
CA ASP A 20 -5.73 -5.99 -5.55
C ASP A 20 -6.78 -6.93 -4.92
N GLU A 21 -7.43 -7.74 -5.73
CA GLU A 21 -8.47 -8.69 -5.29
C GLU A 21 -7.94 -9.72 -4.28
N LEU A 22 -6.65 -10.03 -4.31
CA LEU A 22 -5.99 -10.97 -3.40
C LEU A 22 -5.49 -10.28 -2.12
N GLY A 23 -5.70 -8.98 -1.99
CA GLY A 23 -5.19 -8.18 -0.88
C GLY A 23 -3.69 -7.93 -0.96
N LEU A 24 -3.09 -8.18 -2.14
CA LEU A 24 -1.71 -7.85 -2.43
C LEU A 24 -1.68 -6.39 -2.89
N GLY A 25 -0.99 -5.58 -2.17
CA GLY A 25 -0.87 -4.15 -2.45
C GLY A 25 0.30 -3.55 -1.73
N ASN A 26 0.54 -2.28 -1.97
CA ASN A 26 1.61 -1.55 -1.29
C ASN A 26 1.38 -1.60 0.22
N ASP A 27 2.15 -2.38 0.92
CA ASP A 27 2.21 -2.45 2.40
C ASP A 27 2.79 -1.16 3.02
N LEU A 28 2.94 -0.10 2.21
CA LEU A 28 3.60 1.16 2.59
C LEU A 28 2.99 1.85 3.82
N TRP A 29 1.71 1.64 4.11
CA TRP A 29 1.09 2.24 5.30
C TRP A 29 1.36 1.45 6.59
N ARG A 30 1.62 0.13 6.49
CA ARG A 30 1.88 -0.74 7.64
C ARG A 30 3.24 -0.51 8.25
N ASP A 31 4.26 -0.26 7.43
CA ASP A 31 5.62 0.01 7.91
C ASP A 31 5.74 1.38 8.60
N GLN A 32 4.70 2.21 8.53
CA GLN A 32 4.72 3.55 9.12
C GLN A 32 4.19 3.59 10.55
N LEU A 33 3.40 2.59 10.93
CA LEU A 33 2.91 2.47 12.28
C LEU A 33 3.91 1.66 13.10
N PRO A 34 4.46 2.21 14.20
CA PRO A 34 5.47 1.51 15.00
C PRO A 34 5.03 0.12 15.43
N LEU A 35 3.75 -0.05 15.80
CA LEU A 35 3.20 -1.36 16.18
C LEU A 35 3.18 -2.33 14.98
N CYS A 36 2.72 -1.89 13.82
CA CYS A 36 2.69 -2.75 12.63
C CYS A 36 4.10 -3.12 12.16
N ALA A 37 5.05 -2.19 12.22
CA ALA A 37 6.45 -2.46 11.90
C ALA A 37 7.05 -3.50 12.86
N ALA A 38 6.81 -3.37 14.17
CA ALA A 38 7.26 -4.34 15.18
C ALA A 38 6.66 -5.74 14.96
N MET A 39 5.37 -5.83 14.59
CA MET A 39 4.71 -7.09 14.26
C MET A 39 5.30 -7.72 12.99
N ASN A 40 5.44 -6.94 11.92
CA ASN A 40 5.95 -7.41 10.62
C ASN A 40 7.45 -7.78 10.65
N ALA A 41 8.18 -7.46 11.70
CA ALA A 41 9.56 -7.92 11.92
C ALA A 41 9.65 -9.46 12.08
N SER A 42 8.56 -10.14 12.51
CA SER A 42 8.50 -11.60 12.66
C SER A 42 7.64 -12.23 11.55
N GLU A 43 7.93 -13.50 11.24
CA GLU A 43 7.13 -14.29 10.29
C GLU A 43 5.69 -14.47 10.80
N ALA A 44 5.54 -14.85 12.06
CA ALA A 44 4.25 -15.01 12.73
C ALA A 44 3.39 -13.73 12.68
N GLY A 45 4.00 -12.56 12.84
CA GLY A 45 3.32 -11.27 12.74
C GLY A 45 2.86 -10.96 11.32
N ARG A 46 3.69 -11.25 10.30
CA ARG A 46 3.31 -11.09 8.89
C ARG A 46 2.13 -11.99 8.51
N GLU A 47 2.17 -13.27 8.94
CA GLU A 47 1.07 -14.21 8.72
C GLU A 47 -0.23 -13.76 9.41
N MET A 48 -0.14 -13.30 10.66
CA MET A 48 -1.27 -12.77 11.39
C MET A 48 -1.89 -11.56 10.68
N CYS A 49 -1.08 -10.59 10.23
CA CYS A 49 -1.53 -9.45 9.45
C CYS A 49 -2.18 -9.86 8.12
N ALA A 50 -1.63 -10.87 7.44
CA ALA A 50 -2.21 -11.38 6.20
C ALA A 50 -3.58 -12.02 6.44
N ARG A 51 -3.77 -12.80 7.52
CA ARG A 51 -5.07 -13.37 7.90
C ARG A 51 -6.11 -12.30 8.24
N CYS A 52 -5.74 -11.29 9.05
CA CYS A 52 -6.64 -10.18 9.39
C CYS A 52 -7.10 -9.44 8.12
N ARG A 53 -6.18 -9.19 7.19
CA ARG A 53 -6.50 -8.56 5.91
C ARG A 53 -7.45 -9.41 5.07
N HIS A 54 -7.14 -10.69 4.91
CA HIS A 54 -7.99 -11.60 4.16
C HIS A 54 -9.42 -11.65 4.75
N ALA A 55 -9.54 -11.69 6.09
CA ALA A 55 -10.81 -11.63 6.76
C ALA A 55 -11.58 -10.32 6.48
N LEU A 56 -10.90 -9.16 6.56
CA LEU A 56 -11.47 -7.85 6.23
C LEU A 56 -11.98 -7.81 4.79
N LEU A 57 -11.18 -8.24 3.81
CA LEU A 57 -11.56 -8.22 2.40
C LEU A 57 -12.70 -9.19 2.09
N SER A 58 -12.73 -10.34 2.76
CA SER A 58 -13.85 -11.31 2.64
C SER A 58 -15.17 -10.73 3.14
N ILE A 59 -15.15 -9.94 4.23
CA ILE A 59 -16.32 -9.25 4.77
C ILE A 59 -16.71 -8.07 3.87
N ALA A 60 -15.73 -7.31 3.37
CA ALA A 60 -15.96 -6.15 2.53
C ALA A 60 -16.72 -6.52 1.25
N GLY A 61 -16.47 -7.71 0.65
CA GLY A 61 -17.24 -8.15 -0.51
C GLY A 61 -17.42 -7.03 -1.55
N ASP A 62 -18.69 -6.62 -1.75
CA ASP A 62 -19.06 -5.50 -2.63
C ASP A 62 -19.38 -4.20 -1.87
N HIS A 63 -19.26 -4.19 -0.56
CA HIS A 63 -19.52 -3.04 0.30
C HIS A 63 -18.28 -2.66 1.10
N SER A 64 -18.23 -1.41 1.55
CA SER A 64 -17.18 -1.01 2.50
C SER A 64 -17.32 -1.77 3.82
N SER A 65 -16.21 -2.08 4.45
CA SER A 65 -16.18 -2.77 5.73
C SER A 65 -15.10 -2.18 6.64
N CYS A 66 -15.44 -2.10 7.91
CA CYS A 66 -14.51 -1.72 8.98
C CYS A 66 -14.38 -2.88 9.97
N THR A 67 -13.17 -3.30 10.27
CA THR A 67 -12.90 -4.33 11.29
C THR A 67 -11.78 -3.88 12.23
N ILE A 68 -11.64 -4.62 13.32
CA ILE A 68 -10.51 -4.45 14.25
C ILE A 68 -9.57 -5.65 14.04
N CYS A 69 -8.32 -5.38 13.69
CA CYS A 69 -7.32 -6.43 13.57
C CYS A 69 -6.92 -7.02 14.93
N ASP A 70 -6.23 -8.16 14.94
CA ASP A 70 -5.83 -8.84 16.17
C ASP A 70 -4.89 -8.01 17.07
N ALA A 71 -4.24 -6.98 16.53
CA ALA A 71 -3.47 -6.00 17.30
C ALA A 71 -4.32 -4.87 17.91
N GLY A 72 -5.63 -4.87 17.68
CA GLY A 72 -6.56 -3.89 18.23
C GLY A 72 -6.72 -2.61 17.40
N LEU A 73 -6.25 -2.59 16.16
CA LEU A 73 -6.32 -1.42 15.28
C LEU A 73 -7.52 -1.51 14.34
N ASN A 74 -8.24 -0.40 14.15
CA ASN A 74 -9.28 -0.28 13.13
C ASN A 74 -8.66 -0.34 11.74
N GLU A 75 -9.27 -1.09 10.85
CA GLU A 75 -8.94 -1.19 9.42
C GLU A 75 -10.21 -1.08 8.60
N VAL A 76 -10.18 -0.29 7.54
CA VAL A 76 -11.28 -0.06 6.60
C VAL A 76 -10.87 -0.52 5.23
N ALA A 77 -11.75 -1.24 4.54
CA ALA A 77 -11.61 -1.63 3.14
C ALA A 77 -12.84 -1.18 2.34
N ILE A 78 -12.60 -0.55 1.19
CA ILE A 78 -13.61 -0.04 0.28
C ILE A 78 -13.38 -0.65 -1.09
N PRO A 79 -14.29 -1.49 -1.62
CA PRO A 79 -14.10 -2.15 -2.90
C PRO A 79 -14.15 -1.16 -4.05
N LEU A 80 -13.26 -1.32 -5.02
CA LEU A 80 -13.29 -0.65 -6.31
C LEU A 80 -13.89 -1.61 -7.35
N ASN A 81 -15.15 -1.40 -7.70
CA ASN A 81 -15.86 -2.13 -8.74
C ASN A 81 -15.94 -1.28 -10.01
N ILE A 82 -15.44 -1.81 -11.14
CA ILE A 82 -15.45 -1.13 -12.45
C ILE A 82 -16.28 -2.00 -13.40
N SER A 83 -17.40 -1.49 -13.85
CA SER A 83 -18.33 -2.22 -14.77
C SER A 83 -18.70 -3.61 -14.26
N GLY A 84 -18.93 -3.78 -12.94
CA GLY A 84 -19.28 -5.05 -12.32
C GLY A 84 -18.10 -5.98 -12.07
N ILE A 85 -16.88 -5.57 -12.40
CA ILE A 85 -15.67 -6.34 -12.14
C ILE A 85 -14.96 -5.71 -10.93
N LYS A 86 -14.65 -6.52 -9.94
CA LYS A 86 -13.86 -6.09 -8.80
C LYS A 86 -12.40 -5.87 -9.23
N ALA A 87 -11.92 -4.65 -9.12
CA ALA A 87 -10.55 -4.28 -9.49
C ALA A 87 -9.59 -4.27 -8.29
N GLY A 88 -10.13 -4.30 -7.06
CA GLY A 88 -9.37 -4.29 -5.83
C GLY A 88 -10.06 -3.50 -4.74
N TYR A 89 -9.29 -3.04 -3.76
CA TYR A 89 -9.78 -2.33 -2.59
C TYR A 89 -8.92 -1.10 -2.27
N PHE A 90 -9.56 -0.01 -1.87
CA PHE A 90 -8.90 1.05 -1.14
C PHE A 90 -8.95 0.74 0.35
N MET A 91 -7.81 0.84 1.02
CA MET A 91 -7.68 0.51 2.43
C MET A 91 -7.03 1.64 3.20
N PHE A 92 -7.52 1.91 4.41
CA PHE A 92 -6.92 2.84 5.36
C PHE A 92 -7.25 2.41 6.79
N GLY A 93 -6.59 3.00 7.78
CA GLY A 93 -6.80 2.65 9.18
C GLY A 93 -5.51 2.69 9.98
N GLY A 94 -5.28 1.67 10.80
CA GLY A 94 -4.18 1.66 11.75
C GLY A 94 -4.42 2.62 12.92
N THR A 95 -5.68 2.77 13.35
CA THR A 95 -6.11 3.74 14.37
C THR A 95 -6.81 3.03 15.51
N VAL A 96 -6.92 3.72 16.65
CA VAL A 96 -7.75 3.30 17.77
C VAL A 96 -8.86 4.33 18.01
N PRO A 97 -10.08 3.92 18.45
CA PRO A 97 -11.20 4.84 18.63
C PRO A 97 -11.06 5.74 19.88
N THR A 98 -10.32 5.27 20.86
CA THR A 98 -10.06 5.96 22.14
C THR A 98 -8.64 5.64 22.59
N PRO A 99 -8.05 6.43 23.50
CA PRO A 99 -6.76 6.09 24.10
C PRO A 99 -6.75 4.67 24.64
N PRO A 100 -5.71 3.86 24.31
CA PRO A 100 -5.61 2.49 24.80
C PRO A 100 -5.65 2.43 26.32
N ASN A 101 -6.50 1.59 26.87
CA ASN A 101 -6.58 1.32 28.30
C ASN A 101 -6.00 -0.08 28.62
N ARG A 102 -5.83 -0.37 29.91
CA ARG A 102 -5.23 -1.63 30.37
C ARG A 102 -5.93 -2.87 29.78
N GLN A 103 -7.25 -2.83 29.63
CA GLN A 103 -8.03 -3.97 29.11
C GLN A 103 -7.78 -4.16 27.61
N THR A 104 -7.74 -3.08 26.81
CA THR A 104 -7.44 -3.16 25.37
C THR A 104 -6.02 -3.63 25.12
N ILE A 105 -5.04 -3.16 25.92
CA ILE A 105 -3.64 -3.60 25.83
C ILE A 105 -3.51 -5.09 26.16
N GLN A 106 -4.15 -5.56 27.25
CA GLN A 106 -4.13 -6.97 27.64
C GLN A 106 -4.77 -7.87 26.56
N LYS A 107 -5.90 -7.44 25.98
CA LYS A 107 -6.57 -8.17 24.90
C LYS A 107 -5.67 -8.31 23.67
N ALA A 108 -5.08 -7.21 23.22
CA ALA A 108 -4.13 -7.22 22.10
C ALA A 108 -2.92 -8.11 22.42
N GLY A 109 -2.29 -7.97 23.59
CA GLY A 109 -1.17 -8.78 24.02
C GLY A 109 -1.49 -10.27 24.05
N HIS A 110 -2.69 -10.67 24.52
CA HIS A 110 -3.13 -12.05 24.49
C HIS A 110 -3.24 -12.60 23.04
N LEU A 111 -3.84 -11.85 22.14
CA LEU A 111 -3.98 -12.24 20.73
C LEU A 111 -2.63 -12.33 20.02
N LEU A 112 -1.72 -11.40 20.27
CA LEU A 112 -0.36 -11.41 19.74
C LEU A 112 0.40 -12.66 20.19
N LYS A 113 0.40 -12.96 21.51
CA LYS A 113 1.03 -14.15 22.07
C LYS A 113 0.43 -15.44 21.52
N LYS A 114 -0.91 -15.51 21.40
CA LYS A 114 -1.61 -16.67 20.82
C LYS A 114 -1.19 -16.93 19.37
N ASN A 115 -0.86 -15.89 18.62
CA ASN A 115 -0.40 -15.99 17.24
C ASN A 115 1.14 -16.10 17.10
N GLY A 116 1.87 -16.28 18.20
CA GLY A 116 3.33 -16.44 18.19
C GLY A 116 4.11 -15.13 18.00
N VAL A 117 3.47 -13.98 18.16
CA VAL A 117 4.11 -12.66 18.03
C VAL A 117 4.64 -12.25 19.41
N GLY A 118 5.97 -12.25 19.57
CA GLY A 118 6.65 -11.97 20.82
C GLY A 118 6.90 -10.47 21.05
N ILE A 119 5.86 -9.70 21.39
CA ILE A 119 6.01 -8.32 21.85
C ILE A 119 5.75 -8.28 23.37
N HIS A 120 6.69 -7.71 24.14
CA HIS A 120 6.51 -7.58 25.59
C HIS A 120 5.40 -6.57 25.91
N ASP A 121 4.67 -6.80 27.00
CA ASP A 121 3.50 -5.99 27.37
C ASP A 121 3.85 -4.49 27.53
N ARG A 122 5.04 -4.18 28.06
CA ARG A 122 5.52 -2.80 28.18
C ARG A 122 5.77 -2.14 26.82
N ASP A 123 6.37 -2.88 25.88
CA ASP A 123 6.65 -2.37 24.54
C ASP A 123 5.35 -2.20 23.76
N LEU A 124 4.39 -3.14 23.94
CA LEU A 124 3.06 -3.05 23.35
C LEU A 124 2.30 -1.81 23.84
N GLU A 125 2.39 -1.48 25.13
CA GLU A 125 1.80 -0.26 25.69
C GLU A 125 2.37 1.01 25.04
N ILE A 126 3.69 1.09 24.91
CA ILE A 126 4.38 2.20 24.24
C ILE A 126 3.95 2.30 22.77
N LEU A 127 3.95 1.19 22.03
CA LEU A 127 3.59 1.14 20.62
C LEU A 127 2.12 1.51 20.37
N LEU A 128 1.21 1.05 21.24
CA LEU A 128 -0.20 1.42 21.16
C LEU A 128 -0.43 2.89 21.52
N SER A 129 0.34 3.45 22.47
CA SER A 129 0.22 4.87 22.81
C SER A 129 0.66 5.82 21.68
N GLN A 130 1.47 5.35 20.75
CA GLN A 130 1.89 6.06 19.54
C GLN A 130 0.91 5.91 18.38
N THR A 131 -0.13 5.09 18.54
CA THR A 131 -1.14 4.86 17.51
C THR A 131 -2.09 6.06 17.40
N PRO A 132 -2.41 6.53 16.19
CA PRO A 132 -3.36 7.63 16.00
C PRO A 132 -4.73 7.30 16.60
N ILE A 133 -5.28 8.26 17.33
CA ILE A 133 -6.63 8.14 17.93
C ILE A 133 -7.62 8.81 16.97
N VAL A 134 -8.52 8.00 16.40
CA VAL A 134 -9.58 8.49 15.52
C VAL A 134 -10.92 7.98 16.04
N PRO A 135 -11.78 8.87 16.56
CA PRO A 135 -13.12 8.50 17.05
C PRO A 135 -13.92 7.73 15.97
N ALA A 136 -14.76 6.79 16.39
CA ALA A 136 -15.51 5.93 15.48
C ALA A 136 -16.37 6.73 14.48
N GLU A 137 -17.00 7.83 14.93
CA GLU A 137 -17.77 8.73 14.07
C GLU A 137 -16.92 9.41 13.00
N THR A 138 -15.71 9.84 13.38
CA THR A 138 -14.75 10.45 12.46
C THR A 138 -14.23 9.43 11.44
N LEU A 139 -13.93 8.20 11.90
CA LEU A 139 -13.51 7.11 11.00
C LEU A 139 -14.62 6.78 10.00
N ALA A 140 -15.88 6.71 10.44
CA ALA A 140 -17.04 6.50 9.58
C ALA A 140 -17.26 7.66 8.59
N ALA A 141 -16.94 8.90 8.97
CA ALA A 141 -16.96 10.04 8.05
C ALA A 141 -15.88 9.90 6.97
N TYR A 142 -14.67 9.52 7.31
CA TYR A 142 -13.61 9.23 6.34
C TYR A 142 -13.96 8.07 5.41
N GLU A 143 -14.58 7.02 5.94
CA GLU A 143 -15.08 5.89 5.13
C GLU A 143 -16.05 6.39 4.06
N ARG A 144 -17.03 7.23 4.41
CA ARG A 144 -17.98 7.81 3.45
C ARG A 144 -17.30 8.67 2.39
N ILE A 145 -16.33 9.51 2.79
CA ILE A 145 -15.57 10.37 1.86
C ILE A 145 -14.79 9.52 0.85
N VAL A 146 -14.05 8.52 1.34
CA VAL A 146 -13.27 7.63 0.47
C VAL A 146 -14.21 6.81 -0.42
N HIS A 147 -15.33 6.32 0.11
CA HIS A 147 -16.33 5.59 -0.69
C HIS A 147 -16.88 6.43 -1.85
N LEU A 148 -17.21 7.69 -1.61
CA LEU A 148 -17.66 8.62 -2.66
C LEU A 148 -16.57 8.84 -3.71
N ALA A 149 -15.31 9.04 -3.29
CA ALA A 149 -14.20 9.22 -4.20
C ALA A 149 -13.93 7.95 -5.03
N VAL A 150 -13.96 6.78 -4.42
CA VAL A 150 -13.80 5.48 -5.10
C VAL A 150 -14.91 5.28 -6.14
N LYS A 151 -16.16 5.62 -5.80
CA LYS A 151 -17.29 5.58 -6.73
C LYS A 151 -17.08 6.53 -7.92
N GLN A 152 -16.60 7.75 -7.70
CA GLN A 152 -16.27 8.68 -8.77
C GLN A 152 -15.12 8.19 -9.66
N ILE A 153 -14.10 7.58 -9.06
CA ILE A 153 -13.00 6.96 -9.80
C ILE A 153 -13.54 5.81 -10.67
N ALA A 154 -14.37 4.93 -10.11
CA ALA A 154 -14.98 3.82 -10.83
C ALA A 154 -15.83 4.32 -12.03
N MET A 155 -16.64 5.34 -11.82
CA MET A 155 -17.47 5.94 -12.89
C MET A 155 -16.58 6.53 -14.00
N LYS A 156 -15.56 7.32 -13.66
CA LYS A 156 -14.63 7.88 -14.65
C LYS A 156 -13.91 6.81 -15.46
N ILE A 157 -13.47 5.72 -14.80
CA ILE A 157 -12.85 4.61 -15.50
C ILE A 157 -13.87 3.91 -16.40
N THR A 158 -15.10 3.70 -15.95
CA THR A 158 -16.18 3.12 -16.76
C THR A 158 -16.47 3.98 -17.98
N ASP A 159 -16.64 5.30 -17.81
CA ASP A 159 -16.86 6.23 -18.92
C ASP A 159 -15.70 6.22 -19.92
N GLN A 160 -14.47 6.12 -19.43
CA GLN A 160 -13.29 5.96 -20.27
C GLN A 160 -13.25 4.61 -21.00
N LEU A 161 -13.74 3.54 -20.40
CA LEU A 161 -13.86 2.22 -21.05
C LEU A 161 -14.92 2.20 -22.16
N VAL A 162 -15.97 3.00 -22.02
CA VAL A 162 -17.03 3.14 -23.04
C VAL A 162 -16.61 4.06 -24.18
N ASN A 163 -15.66 4.97 -23.95
CA ASN A 163 -15.17 5.91 -24.96
C ASN A 163 -13.74 5.51 -25.42
N PRO A 164 -13.61 4.77 -26.56
CA PRO A 164 -12.35 4.12 -26.96
C PRO A 164 -11.17 5.06 -27.19
N GLU A 165 -11.42 6.37 -27.36
CA GLU A 165 -10.35 7.35 -27.66
C GLU A 165 -9.57 7.83 -26.41
N VAL A 166 -10.02 7.53 -25.18
CA VAL A 166 -9.40 8.04 -23.94
C VAL A 166 -9.18 6.95 -22.88
N ALA A 167 -9.59 5.72 -23.17
CA ALA A 167 -9.64 4.65 -22.16
C ALA A 167 -8.26 4.10 -21.81
N MET A 168 -7.91 4.10 -20.53
CA MET A 168 -6.84 3.22 -20.03
C MET A 168 -7.37 1.78 -20.05
N PRO A 169 -6.84 0.87 -20.89
CA PRO A 169 -7.35 -0.50 -21.01
C PRO A 169 -7.29 -1.24 -19.68
N LEU A 170 -8.30 -2.07 -19.38
CA LEU A 170 -8.36 -2.87 -18.14
C LEU A 170 -7.08 -3.71 -17.94
N SER A 171 -6.51 -4.23 -19.03
CA SER A 171 -5.23 -4.94 -19.00
C SER A 171 -4.07 -4.06 -18.50
N VAL A 172 -4.09 -2.75 -18.77
CA VAL A 172 -3.07 -1.81 -18.27
C VAL A 172 -3.30 -1.52 -16.79
N ILE A 173 -4.54 -1.37 -16.35
CA ILE A 173 -4.88 -1.20 -14.93
C ILE A 173 -4.41 -2.42 -14.12
N LYS A 174 -4.73 -3.64 -14.60
CA LYS A 174 -4.25 -4.90 -14.01
C LYS A 174 -2.73 -4.98 -14.01
N ALA A 175 -2.08 -4.58 -15.10
CA ALA A 175 -0.62 -4.56 -15.19
C ALA A 175 0.01 -3.61 -14.17
N CYS A 176 -0.52 -2.41 -14.00
CA CYS A 176 -0.05 -1.46 -12.98
C CYS A 176 -0.20 -2.04 -11.58
N GLY A 177 -1.36 -2.63 -11.25
CA GLY A 177 -1.59 -3.30 -9.97
C GLY A 177 -0.59 -4.41 -9.70
N TYR A 178 -0.38 -5.29 -10.69
CA TYR A 178 0.60 -6.38 -10.60
C TYR A 178 2.03 -5.85 -10.40
N ILE A 179 2.43 -4.81 -11.14
CA ILE A 179 3.75 -4.18 -10.98
C ILE A 179 3.90 -3.63 -9.57
N HIS A 180 2.93 -2.90 -9.05
CA HIS A 180 2.99 -2.36 -7.69
C HIS A 180 3.11 -3.46 -6.62
N ALA A 181 2.37 -4.55 -6.77
CA ALA A 181 2.40 -5.67 -5.83
C ALA A 181 3.74 -6.44 -5.84
N HIS A 182 4.41 -6.50 -6.99
CA HIS A 182 5.59 -7.36 -7.19
C HIS A 182 6.87 -6.58 -7.53
N ALA A 183 6.83 -5.23 -7.51
CA ALA A 183 7.97 -4.40 -7.91
C ALA A 183 9.28 -4.70 -7.16
N LEU A 184 9.18 -5.14 -5.90
CA LEU A 184 10.32 -5.40 -5.03
C LEU A 184 10.88 -6.82 -5.17
N VAL A 185 10.13 -7.71 -5.84
CA VAL A 185 10.59 -9.08 -6.11
C VAL A 185 11.59 -9.07 -7.27
N ASP A 186 12.63 -9.89 -7.15
CA ASP A 186 13.60 -10.09 -8.24
C ASP A 186 12.91 -10.68 -9.48
N ASN A 187 13.31 -10.15 -10.65
CA ASN A 187 12.95 -10.69 -11.97
C ASN A 187 11.51 -10.52 -12.45
N ILE A 188 10.71 -9.58 -11.92
CA ILE A 188 9.46 -9.23 -12.59
C ILE A 188 9.73 -8.82 -14.04
N ASN A 189 9.05 -9.48 -14.99
CA ASN A 189 9.22 -9.21 -16.41
C ASN A 189 7.87 -9.03 -17.13
N LEU A 190 7.91 -8.38 -18.29
CA LEU A 190 6.70 -8.05 -19.04
C LEU A 190 5.90 -9.30 -19.45
N GLY A 191 6.58 -10.45 -19.64
CA GLY A 191 5.92 -11.71 -20.00
C GLY A 191 5.01 -12.24 -18.88
N GLU A 192 5.47 -12.15 -17.63
CA GLU A 192 4.65 -12.52 -16.46
C GLU A 192 3.46 -11.60 -16.30
N VAL A 193 3.68 -10.29 -16.41
CA VAL A 193 2.60 -9.31 -16.33
C VAL A 193 1.57 -9.53 -17.43
N ALA A 194 2.00 -9.77 -18.66
CA ALA A 194 1.10 -10.05 -19.80
C ALA A 194 0.26 -11.31 -19.56
N ARG A 195 0.88 -12.37 -19.02
CA ARG A 195 0.19 -13.61 -18.67
C ARG A 195 -0.87 -13.38 -17.59
N HIS A 196 -0.52 -12.61 -16.54
CA HIS A 196 -1.47 -12.22 -15.49
C HIS A 196 -2.66 -11.42 -16.05
N CYS A 197 -2.41 -10.55 -17.03
CA CYS A 197 -3.44 -9.74 -17.66
C CYS A 197 -4.25 -10.47 -18.73
N GLY A 198 -3.88 -11.70 -19.10
CA GLY A 198 -4.56 -12.49 -20.14
C GLY A 198 -4.35 -11.97 -21.57
N VAL A 199 -3.22 -11.29 -21.84
CA VAL A 199 -2.92 -10.69 -23.14
C VAL A 199 -1.52 -11.07 -23.62
N SER A 200 -1.26 -10.91 -24.94
CA SER A 200 0.09 -11.12 -25.47
C SER A 200 1.06 -10.01 -25.04
N VAL A 201 2.34 -10.35 -24.91
CA VAL A 201 3.41 -9.43 -24.51
C VAL A 201 3.46 -8.18 -25.40
N GLY A 202 3.40 -8.39 -26.74
CA GLY A 202 3.42 -7.29 -27.70
C GLY A 202 2.19 -6.39 -27.62
N HIS A 203 1.02 -6.96 -27.32
CA HIS A 203 -0.20 -6.20 -27.12
C HIS A 203 -0.13 -5.37 -25.84
N LEU A 204 0.27 -5.99 -24.71
CA LEU A 204 0.44 -5.26 -23.45
C LEU A 204 1.46 -4.14 -23.58
N SER A 205 2.62 -4.40 -24.21
CA SER A 205 3.67 -3.38 -24.38
C SER A 205 3.18 -2.11 -25.06
N ARG A 206 2.42 -2.28 -26.18
CA ARG A 206 1.85 -1.14 -26.93
C ARG A 206 0.80 -0.39 -26.11
N LEU A 207 -0.15 -1.14 -25.52
CA LEU A 207 -1.21 -0.55 -24.71
C LEU A 207 -0.66 0.17 -23.49
N PHE A 208 0.31 -0.45 -22.82
CA PHE A 208 0.92 0.10 -21.60
C PHE A 208 1.64 1.42 -21.90
N HIS A 209 2.47 1.44 -22.97
CA HIS A 209 3.16 2.67 -23.37
C HIS A 209 2.19 3.76 -23.82
N HIS A 210 1.16 3.41 -24.60
CA HIS A 210 0.15 4.37 -25.05
C HIS A 210 -0.63 4.98 -23.87
N ALA A 211 -1.00 4.15 -22.89
CA ALA A 211 -1.83 4.59 -21.76
C ALA A 211 -1.05 5.31 -20.65
N THR A 212 0.21 4.92 -20.41
CA THR A 212 1.02 5.47 -19.31
C THR A 212 2.08 6.48 -19.76
N GLY A 213 2.37 6.53 -21.05
CA GLY A 213 3.51 7.28 -21.61
C GLY A 213 4.88 6.67 -21.29
N LEU A 214 4.92 5.54 -20.57
CA LEU A 214 6.14 4.89 -20.09
C LEU A 214 6.22 3.45 -20.62
N THR A 215 7.44 2.98 -20.84
CA THR A 215 7.67 1.55 -21.02
C THR A 215 7.48 0.82 -19.68
N PHE A 216 7.22 -0.48 -19.72
CA PHE A 216 7.15 -1.32 -18.51
C PHE A 216 8.37 -1.16 -17.60
N ARG A 217 9.58 -1.11 -18.19
CA ARG A 217 10.83 -0.96 -17.42
C ARG A 217 10.95 0.41 -16.75
N GLU A 218 10.52 1.46 -17.42
CA GLU A 218 10.52 2.82 -16.85
C GLU A 218 9.53 2.91 -15.71
N TYR A 219 8.33 2.39 -15.88
CA TYR A 219 7.28 2.37 -14.86
C TYR A 219 7.72 1.57 -13.63
N LEU A 220 8.23 0.33 -13.82
CA LEU A 220 8.77 -0.49 -12.74
C LEU A 220 9.91 0.24 -11.99
N THR A 221 10.79 0.90 -12.74
CA THR A 221 11.89 1.67 -12.16
C THR A 221 11.36 2.84 -11.32
N GLN A 222 10.32 3.52 -11.79
CA GLN A 222 9.69 4.62 -11.04
C GLN A 222 9.07 4.11 -9.73
N VAL A 223 8.32 3.01 -9.75
CA VAL A 223 7.75 2.39 -8.55
C VAL A 223 8.84 2.04 -7.53
N ARG A 224 9.93 1.42 -7.99
CA ARG A 224 11.08 1.07 -7.14
C ARG A 224 11.76 2.30 -6.52
N ILE A 225 11.91 3.37 -7.29
CA ILE A 225 12.54 4.62 -6.82
C ILE A 225 11.67 5.35 -5.78
N GLU A 226 10.36 5.32 -5.94
CA GLU A 226 9.43 5.89 -4.97
C GLU A 226 9.47 5.11 -3.65
N HIS A 227 9.53 3.78 -3.71
CA HIS A 227 9.73 2.94 -2.53
C HIS A 227 11.06 3.27 -1.83
N ALA A 228 12.16 3.37 -2.58
CA ALA A 228 13.46 3.72 -2.02
C ALA A 228 13.45 5.08 -1.32
N LYS A 229 12.78 6.09 -1.89
CA LYS A 229 12.61 7.41 -1.26
C LYS A 229 11.87 7.29 0.08
N SER A 230 10.84 6.47 0.13
CA SER A 230 10.10 6.20 1.36
C SER A 230 11.01 5.62 2.44
N LEU A 231 11.83 4.61 2.10
CA LEU A 231 12.79 4.00 3.03
C LEU A 231 13.88 4.97 3.49
N LEU A 232 14.40 5.82 2.59
CA LEU A 232 15.41 6.84 2.93
C LEU A 232 14.95 7.80 4.03
N ASN A 233 13.67 8.14 4.02
CA ASN A 233 13.10 9.10 4.99
C ASN A 233 12.75 8.46 6.35
N ARG A 234 12.63 7.13 6.42
CA ARG A 234 12.03 6.42 7.56
C ARG A 234 12.93 5.41 8.23
N SER A 235 13.92 4.88 7.51
CA SER A 235 14.78 3.82 8.04
C SER A 235 16.18 4.32 8.30
N GLY A 236 16.84 3.74 9.32
CA GLY A 236 18.27 3.91 9.58
C GLY A 236 19.17 3.09 8.64
N LYS A 237 18.59 2.37 7.66
CA LYS A 237 19.31 1.48 6.74
C LYS A 237 20.29 2.23 5.86
N SER A 238 21.36 1.59 5.47
CA SER A 238 22.32 2.16 4.53
C SER A 238 21.69 2.38 3.14
N VAL A 239 22.24 3.29 2.34
CA VAL A 239 21.78 3.54 0.97
C VAL A 239 21.88 2.26 0.12
N THR A 240 22.88 1.43 0.39
CA THR A 240 23.08 0.14 -0.30
C THR A 240 21.96 -0.85 0.03
N GLU A 241 21.62 -1.02 1.29
CA GLU A 241 20.50 -1.89 1.72
C GLU A 241 19.18 -1.43 1.10
N ILE A 242 18.91 -0.12 1.14
CA ILE A 242 17.69 0.45 0.54
C ILE A 242 17.63 0.20 -0.97
N ALA A 243 18.75 0.31 -1.69
CA ALA A 243 18.79 0.03 -3.12
C ALA A 243 18.34 -1.42 -3.42
N TYR A 244 18.90 -2.40 -2.71
CA TYR A 244 18.54 -3.81 -2.90
C TYR A 244 17.12 -4.12 -2.44
N GLU A 245 16.69 -3.64 -1.28
CA GLU A 245 15.31 -3.81 -0.80
C GLU A 245 14.27 -3.18 -1.73
N SER A 246 14.66 -2.14 -2.46
CA SER A 246 13.81 -1.53 -3.47
C SER A 246 13.86 -2.24 -4.83
N GLY A 247 14.44 -3.44 -4.89
CA GLY A 247 14.47 -4.30 -6.08
C GLY A 247 15.52 -3.91 -7.12
N PHE A 248 16.49 -3.03 -6.81
CA PHE A 248 17.60 -2.73 -7.71
C PHE A 248 18.68 -3.79 -7.59
N GLN A 249 19.12 -4.34 -8.71
CA GLN A 249 20.22 -5.31 -8.75
C GLN A 249 21.60 -4.64 -8.88
N SER A 250 21.65 -3.31 -9.09
CA SER A 250 22.87 -2.56 -9.24
C SER A 250 22.79 -1.21 -8.53
N LEU A 251 23.71 -1.01 -7.59
CA LEU A 251 23.83 0.25 -6.85
C LEU A 251 24.11 1.44 -7.79
N SER A 252 24.92 1.22 -8.84
CA SER A 252 25.21 2.25 -9.84
C SER A 252 23.96 2.65 -10.62
N GLN A 253 23.12 1.69 -11.01
CA GLN A 253 21.84 1.96 -11.66
C GLN A 253 20.91 2.74 -10.73
N PHE A 254 20.81 2.31 -9.47
CA PHE A 254 20.01 2.99 -8.44
C PHE A 254 20.40 4.46 -8.30
N HIS A 255 21.69 4.75 -8.07
CA HIS A 255 22.19 6.12 -7.93
C HIS A 255 21.89 7.00 -9.15
N ARG A 256 22.10 6.46 -10.36
CA ARG A 256 21.84 7.19 -11.61
C ARG A 256 20.35 7.52 -11.75
N VAL A 257 19.47 6.55 -11.51
CA VAL A 257 18.01 6.74 -11.64
C VAL A 257 17.50 7.67 -10.55
N PHE A 258 17.93 7.48 -9.31
CA PHE A 258 17.52 8.33 -8.18
C PHE A 258 17.87 9.79 -8.42
N ARG A 259 19.10 10.07 -8.90
CA ARG A 259 19.52 11.44 -9.24
C ARG A 259 18.72 12.01 -10.42
N LYS A 260 18.41 11.18 -11.43
CA LYS A 260 17.58 11.59 -12.57
C LYS A 260 16.19 12.02 -12.14
N VAL A 261 15.56 11.28 -11.20
CA VAL A 261 14.18 11.53 -10.77
C VAL A 261 14.09 12.67 -9.75
N TYR A 262 15.01 12.74 -8.78
CA TYR A 262 14.92 13.69 -7.66
C TYR A 262 15.95 14.82 -7.70
N GLY A 263 16.80 14.89 -8.70
CA GLY A 263 17.83 15.93 -8.82
C GLY A 263 18.95 15.87 -7.77
N ALA A 264 18.87 14.93 -6.81
CA ALA A 264 19.82 14.78 -5.70
C ALA A 264 20.28 13.33 -5.54
N SER A 265 21.43 13.13 -4.89
CA SER A 265 21.84 11.77 -4.52
C SER A 265 21.02 11.24 -3.33
N PRO A 266 20.84 9.89 -3.19
CA PRO A 266 20.13 9.30 -2.05
C PRO A 266 20.67 9.78 -0.70
N GLY A 267 21.99 9.81 -0.53
CA GLY A 267 22.62 10.31 0.70
C GLY A 267 22.40 11.80 0.96
N GLY A 268 22.40 12.62 -0.09
CA GLY A 268 22.13 14.05 0.01
C GLY A 268 20.66 14.36 0.36
N MET A 269 19.73 13.50 -0.07
CA MET A 269 18.31 13.64 0.30
C MET A 269 18.10 13.28 1.78
N ARG A 270 18.73 12.23 2.29
CA ARG A 270 18.67 11.84 3.70
C ARG A 270 19.19 12.92 4.65
N SER A 271 20.28 13.62 4.26
CA SER A 271 20.84 14.66 5.11
C SER A 271 19.95 15.89 5.26
N LYS A 272 19.06 16.15 4.29
CA LYS A 272 18.08 17.25 4.34
C LYS A 272 16.83 16.90 5.16
N SER A 273 16.61 15.61 5.49
CA SER A 273 15.44 15.13 6.24
C SER A 273 15.73 14.88 7.72
N LYS A 274 16.96 15.12 8.19
CA LYS A 274 17.27 15.19 9.63
C LYS A 274 17.08 16.63 10.09
N PRO A 275 16.20 16.85 11.14
CA PRO A 275 16.04 18.14 11.77
C PRO A 275 17.35 18.61 12.46
#